data_9db4df2b227be0c32af93db44eb83600
#
_entry.id   9db4df2b227be0c32af93db44eb83600
#
_cell.length_a   1.000
_cell.length_b   1.000
_cell.length_c   1.000
_cell.angle_alpha   90.00
_cell.angle_beta   90.00
_cell.angle_gamma   90.00
#
_symmetry.space_group_name_H-M   'P 1'
#
loop_
_entity.id
_entity.type
_entity.pdbx_description
1 polymer ?
#
loop_
_entity_poly.entity_id
_entity_poly.type
_entity_poly.pdbx_seq_one_letter_code
_entity_poly.pdbx_strand_id
1 'polypeptide(L)'
;MRLVRYADDFIITGTSKELLEREVKPCVETFLDERGLELSQEKTKITHISEGFDFLGQNVRKYDDKLLIKPSAKNVKAFLDKIRETIRVNRSAKQENLIGLLNPMIRGWANYHRHVVAKRTYAAVDHHIWQAIWRWARRRHPNKLCGWVRRKYFRTLDHRHWVFATTTRGYNGEPRLLALLSATDTRIVRHVRVKSDANPFDPVWDSYFAERKCSRMLQRLQDRSFPKRLWQQQEGKCPVCSQLIDDEVQWLIRPAVPIKAGGTRTLANLKILHSTCQRRFRIANGKFSASDARVPAP
;
A
#
# COMPACT_ATOMS: atom_id res chain seq x y z
N MET A 1 -25.10 -19.96 -2.75
CA MET A 1 -25.19 -18.69 -2.04
C MET A 1 -23.88 -18.47 -1.26
N ARG A 2 -23.35 -17.23 -1.19
CA ARG A 2 -22.14 -16.90 -0.43
C ARG A 2 -22.31 -15.52 0.23
N LEU A 3 -21.85 -15.40 1.48
CA LEU A 3 -21.80 -14.17 2.25
C LEU A 3 -20.35 -13.67 2.33
N VAL A 4 -20.14 -12.39 2.07
CA VAL A 4 -18.89 -11.67 2.32
C VAL A 4 -19.22 -10.47 3.20
N ARG A 5 -18.57 -10.38 4.37
CA ARG A 5 -18.82 -9.31 5.34
C ARG A 5 -17.52 -8.56 5.66
N TYR A 6 -17.64 -7.25 5.83
CA TYR A 6 -16.61 -6.38 6.36
C TYR A 6 -17.24 -5.34 7.29
N ALA A 7 -17.04 -5.51 8.58
CA ALA A 7 -17.72 -4.74 9.62
C ALA A 7 -19.26 -4.76 9.42
N ASP A 8 -19.87 -3.60 9.18
CA ASP A 8 -21.30 -3.44 8.95
C ASP A 8 -21.70 -3.64 7.48
N ASP A 9 -20.75 -3.57 6.56
CA ASP A 9 -20.98 -3.79 5.14
C ASP A 9 -20.93 -5.28 4.79
N PHE A 10 -21.92 -5.78 4.05
CA PHE A 10 -21.93 -7.15 3.57
C PHE A 10 -22.49 -7.29 2.16
N ILE A 11 -22.09 -8.37 1.50
CA ILE A 11 -22.59 -8.78 0.19
C ILE A 11 -23.07 -10.22 0.28
N ILE A 12 -24.26 -10.49 -0.22
CA ILE A 12 -24.77 -11.84 -0.40
C ILE A 12 -24.94 -12.09 -1.89
N THR A 13 -24.40 -13.21 -2.38
CA THR A 13 -24.56 -13.61 -3.78
C THR A 13 -25.55 -14.77 -3.88
N GLY A 14 -26.51 -14.66 -4.78
CA GLY A 14 -27.51 -15.68 -5.11
C GLY A 14 -27.54 -15.98 -6.60
N THR A 15 -28.22 -17.06 -6.96
CA THR A 15 -28.37 -17.52 -8.35
C THR A 15 -29.44 -16.75 -9.12
N SER A 16 -30.45 -16.21 -8.41
CA SER A 16 -31.51 -15.41 -9.00
C SER A 16 -31.87 -14.20 -8.13
N LYS A 17 -32.56 -13.24 -8.72
CA LYS A 17 -33.07 -12.06 -8.04
C LYS A 17 -34.19 -12.43 -7.08
N GLU A 18 -35.06 -13.31 -7.50
CA GLU A 18 -36.23 -13.79 -6.72
C GLU A 18 -35.80 -14.46 -5.43
N LEU A 19 -34.75 -15.29 -5.48
CA LEU A 19 -34.17 -15.92 -4.31
C LEU A 19 -33.67 -14.87 -3.30
N LEU A 20 -32.99 -13.85 -3.79
CA LEU A 20 -32.47 -12.78 -2.92
C LEU A 20 -33.58 -11.91 -2.32
N GLU A 21 -34.64 -11.63 -3.07
CA GLU A 21 -35.75 -10.77 -2.61
C GLU A 21 -36.71 -11.52 -1.66
N ARG A 22 -37.08 -12.78 -1.99
CA ARG A 22 -38.16 -13.49 -1.27
C ARG A 22 -37.67 -14.32 -0.11
N GLU A 23 -36.44 -14.82 -0.16
CA GLU A 23 -35.93 -15.73 0.87
C GLU A 23 -34.79 -15.08 1.69
N VAL A 24 -33.79 -14.57 1.00
CA VAL A 24 -32.56 -14.10 1.67
C VAL A 24 -32.78 -12.79 2.41
N LYS A 25 -33.41 -11.81 1.77
CA LYS A 25 -33.63 -10.50 2.37
C LYS A 25 -34.51 -10.59 3.63
N PRO A 26 -35.66 -11.28 3.65
CA PRO A 26 -36.44 -11.44 4.87
C PRO A 26 -35.72 -12.20 5.99
N CYS A 27 -34.92 -13.23 5.63
CA CYS A 27 -34.12 -13.97 6.60
C CYS A 27 -33.10 -13.05 7.29
N VAL A 28 -32.44 -12.16 6.51
CA VAL A 28 -31.46 -11.18 7.05
C VAL A 28 -32.18 -10.12 7.91
N GLU A 29 -33.35 -9.63 7.48
CA GLU A 29 -34.15 -8.67 8.23
C GLU A 29 -34.55 -9.27 9.59
N THR A 30 -35.13 -10.47 9.62
CA THR A 30 -35.48 -11.17 10.88
C THR A 30 -34.25 -11.34 11.80
N PHE A 31 -33.12 -11.77 11.24
CA PHE A 31 -31.86 -11.92 12.01
C PHE A 31 -31.37 -10.62 12.64
N LEU A 32 -31.52 -9.50 11.93
CA LEU A 32 -31.11 -8.17 12.41
C LEU A 32 -32.11 -7.63 13.45
N ASP A 33 -33.40 -7.77 13.22
CA ASP A 33 -34.47 -7.32 14.10
C ASP A 33 -34.38 -7.97 15.50
N GLU A 34 -34.06 -9.27 15.58
CA GLU A 34 -33.78 -9.96 16.85
C GLU A 34 -32.66 -9.32 17.67
N ARG A 35 -31.81 -8.51 17.04
CA ARG A 35 -30.62 -7.84 17.62
C ARG A 35 -30.79 -6.32 17.72
N GLY A 36 -31.99 -5.82 17.45
CA GLY A 36 -32.31 -4.41 17.46
C GLY A 36 -31.59 -3.61 16.34
N LEU A 37 -31.29 -4.27 15.21
CA LEU A 37 -30.62 -3.67 14.06
C LEU A 37 -31.57 -3.68 12.86
N GLU A 38 -31.53 -2.64 12.04
CA GLU A 38 -32.34 -2.51 10.84
C GLU A 38 -31.49 -2.45 9.57
N LEU A 39 -32.05 -3.01 8.49
CA LEU A 39 -31.44 -2.93 7.17
C LEU A 39 -31.70 -1.57 6.54
N SER A 40 -30.65 -0.83 6.18
CA SER A 40 -30.81 0.45 5.50
C SER A 40 -31.42 0.24 4.10
N GLN A 41 -32.66 0.68 3.90
CA GLN A 41 -33.39 0.54 2.63
C GLN A 41 -32.69 1.32 1.49
N GLU A 42 -32.11 2.48 1.78
CA GLU A 42 -31.42 3.31 0.77
C GLU A 42 -30.12 2.66 0.29
N LYS A 43 -29.42 1.95 1.17
CA LYS A 43 -28.10 1.35 0.88
C LYS A 43 -28.20 -0.09 0.38
N THR A 44 -29.28 -0.80 0.75
CA THR A 44 -29.47 -2.20 0.37
C THR A 44 -30.04 -2.30 -1.04
N LYS A 45 -29.27 -2.86 -1.96
CA LYS A 45 -29.66 -3.00 -3.37
C LYS A 45 -29.37 -4.39 -3.87
N ILE A 46 -30.31 -4.95 -4.60
CA ILE A 46 -30.11 -6.18 -5.38
C ILE A 46 -29.75 -5.74 -6.79
N THR A 47 -28.55 -6.12 -7.24
CA THR A 47 -27.98 -5.68 -8.51
C THR A 47 -27.45 -6.88 -9.28
N HIS A 48 -27.70 -6.94 -10.58
CA HIS A 48 -27.13 -7.98 -11.42
C HIS A 48 -25.62 -7.72 -11.61
N ILE A 49 -24.80 -8.78 -11.58
CA ILE A 49 -23.35 -8.66 -11.63
C ILE A 49 -22.82 -8.02 -12.93
N SER A 50 -23.57 -8.07 -14.03
CA SER A 50 -23.24 -7.39 -15.29
C SER A 50 -23.40 -5.86 -15.20
N GLU A 51 -24.26 -5.36 -14.32
CA GLU A 51 -24.39 -3.93 -14.03
C GLU A 51 -23.25 -3.46 -13.12
N GLY A 52 -22.89 -4.32 -12.16
CA GLY A 52 -21.84 -4.08 -11.17
C GLY A 52 -22.32 -3.26 -9.99
N PHE A 53 -21.54 -3.31 -8.93
CA PHE A 53 -21.81 -2.57 -7.69
C PHE A 53 -20.50 -2.09 -7.05
N ASP A 54 -20.61 -1.07 -6.23
CA ASP A 54 -19.49 -0.54 -5.47
C ASP A 54 -19.46 -1.13 -4.06
N PHE A 55 -18.31 -1.67 -3.67
CA PHE A 55 -18.07 -2.19 -2.33
C PHE A 55 -16.67 -1.80 -1.85
N LEU A 56 -16.57 -1.23 -0.66
CA LEU A 56 -15.30 -0.78 -0.05
C LEU A 56 -14.44 0.07 -0.99
N GLY A 57 -15.07 1.01 -1.72
CA GLY A 57 -14.38 1.89 -2.65
C GLY A 57 -13.90 1.22 -3.96
N GLN A 58 -14.34 0.00 -4.21
CA GLN A 58 -14.04 -0.76 -5.41
C GLN A 58 -15.34 -1.11 -6.14
N ASN A 59 -15.30 -1.07 -7.47
CA ASN A 59 -16.38 -1.50 -8.34
C ASN A 59 -16.16 -2.96 -8.75
N VAL A 60 -17.11 -3.82 -8.46
CA VAL A 60 -17.13 -5.25 -8.82
C VAL A 60 -18.13 -5.43 -9.95
N ARG A 61 -17.66 -5.88 -11.12
CA ARG A 61 -18.50 -6.04 -12.31
C ARG A 61 -18.02 -7.19 -13.18
N LYS A 62 -18.96 -7.97 -13.73
CA LYS A 62 -18.69 -8.97 -14.76
C LYS A 62 -18.84 -8.33 -16.14
N TYR A 63 -17.79 -8.46 -16.95
CA TYR A 63 -17.74 -8.04 -18.34
C TYR A 63 -17.61 -9.32 -19.17
N ASP A 64 -18.64 -9.66 -19.91
CA ASP A 64 -18.74 -10.94 -20.61
C ASP A 64 -18.43 -12.09 -19.62
N ASP A 65 -17.35 -12.83 -19.86
CA ASP A 65 -16.94 -13.93 -18.97
C ASP A 65 -15.94 -13.55 -17.89
N LYS A 66 -15.51 -12.30 -17.81
CA LYS A 66 -14.47 -11.85 -16.88
C LYS A 66 -15.02 -10.98 -15.77
N LEU A 67 -14.88 -11.46 -14.52
CA LEU A 67 -15.11 -10.63 -13.34
C LEU A 67 -13.91 -9.70 -13.13
N LEU A 68 -14.17 -8.39 -13.14
CA LEU A 68 -13.15 -7.37 -12.87
C LEU A 68 -13.51 -6.57 -11.62
N ILE A 69 -12.50 -6.36 -10.78
CA ILE A 69 -12.56 -5.45 -9.64
C ILE A 69 -11.67 -4.27 -9.97
N LYS A 70 -12.20 -3.05 -9.87
CA LYS A 70 -11.50 -1.80 -10.20
C LYS A 70 -11.75 -0.77 -9.09
N PRO A 71 -10.93 0.29 -8.94
CA PRO A 71 -11.30 1.44 -8.12
C PRO A 71 -12.65 2.01 -8.59
N SER A 72 -13.58 2.27 -7.66
CA SER A 72 -14.89 2.83 -8.01
C SER A 72 -14.76 4.28 -8.48
N ALA A 73 -15.63 4.71 -9.38
CA ALA A 73 -15.65 6.09 -9.87
C ALA A 73 -15.84 7.10 -8.73
N LYS A 74 -16.69 6.76 -7.74
CA LYS A 74 -16.93 7.57 -6.55
C LYS A 74 -15.65 7.73 -5.72
N ASN A 75 -14.89 6.64 -5.49
CA ASN A 75 -13.64 6.69 -4.75
C ASN A 75 -12.56 7.50 -5.47
N VAL A 76 -12.42 7.31 -6.80
CA VAL A 76 -11.48 8.07 -7.63
C VAL A 76 -11.81 9.57 -7.58
N LYS A 77 -13.09 9.93 -7.72
CA LYS A 77 -13.52 11.33 -7.63
C LYS A 77 -13.19 11.94 -6.28
N ALA A 78 -13.58 11.27 -5.19
CA ALA A 78 -13.31 11.74 -3.82
C ALA A 78 -11.80 11.93 -3.57
N PHE A 79 -10.97 11.01 -4.05
CA PHE A 79 -9.51 11.13 -3.95
C PHE A 79 -8.98 12.33 -4.74
N LEU A 80 -9.40 12.51 -5.98
CA LEU A 80 -8.99 13.66 -6.81
C LEU A 80 -9.46 14.99 -6.23
N ASP A 81 -10.65 15.04 -5.64
CA ASP A 81 -11.17 16.25 -5.01
C ASP A 81 -10.34 16.60 -3.76
N LYS A 82 -9.96 15.60 -2.94
CA LYS A 82 -9.04 15.79 -1.81
C LYS A 82 -7.65 16.29 -2.26
N ILE A 83 -7.10 15.75 -3.33
CA ILE A 83 -5.83 16.22 -3.93
C ILE A 83 -5.95 17.68 -4.40
N ARG A 84 -7.02 18.02 -5.13
CA ARG A 84 -7.27 19.38 -5.62
C ARG A 84 -7.41 20.38 -4.49
N GLU A 85 -8.13 19.99 -3.44
CA GLU A 85 -8.29 20.81 -2.23
C GLU A 85 -6.96 21.05 -1.53
N THR A 86 -6.15 20.00 -1.34
CA THR A 86 -4.82 20.13 -0.77
C THR A 86 -3.95 21.10 -1.57
N ILE A 87 -3.99 21.02 -2.90
CA ILE A 87 -3.25 21.95 -3.77
C ILE A 87 -3.82 23.36 -3.67
N ARG A 88 -5.14 23.51 -3.55
CA ARG A 88 -5.84 24.80 -3.46
C ARG A 88 -5.49 25.54 -2.17
N VAL A 89 -5.51 24.86 -1.05
CA VAL A 89 -5.17 25.42 0.26
C VAL A 89 -3.67 25.81 0.33
N ASN A 90 -2.82 25.06 -0.34
CA ASN A 90 -1.37 25.28 -0.33
C ASN A 90 -0.85 26.09 -1.54
N ARG A 91 -1.54 27.18 -1.90
CA ARG A 91 -1.21 28.02 -3.07
C ARG A 91 0.18 28.65 -2.97
N SER A 92 0.57 29.10 -1.78
CA SER A 92 1.85 29.77 -1.49
C SER A 92 2.94 28.83 -0.99
N ALA A 93 2.65 27.55 -0.77
CA ALA A 93 3.58 26.60 -0.22
C ALA A 93 4.83 26.45 -1.10
N LYS A 94 5.98 26.16 -0.49
CA LYS A 94 7.17 25.74 -1.23
C LYS A 94 6.90 24.41 -1.95
N GLN A 95 7.57 24.20 -3.08
CA GLN A 95 7.42 22.99 -3.91
C GLN A 95 7.67 21.72 -3.09
N GLU A 96 8.71 21.70 -2.28
CA GLU A 96 9.07 20.57 -1.39
C GLU A 96 7.95 20.20 -0.41
N ASN A 97 7.33 21.22 0.21
CA ASN A 97 6.24 21.01 1.17
C ASN A 97 5.01 20.42 0.47
N LEU A 98 4.67 20.93 -0.72
CA LEU A 98 3.54 20.39 -1.48
C LEU A 98 3.78 18.93 -1.89
N ILE A 99 4.98 18.58 -2.34
CA ILE A 99 5.36 17.18 -2.63
C ILE A 99 5.25 16.33 -1.37
N GLY A 100 5.72 16.85 -0.22
CA GLY A 100 5.65 16.17 1.08
C GLY A 100 4.22 15.84 1.51
N LEU A 101 3.25 16.72 1.22
CA LEU A 101 1.83 16.51 1.51
C LEU A 101 1.16 15.52 0.54
N LEU A 102 1.48 15.61 -0.75
CA LEU A 102 0.83 14.81 -1.79
C LEU A 102 1.33 13.36 -1.84
N ASN A 103 2.63 13.13 -1.64
CA ASN A 103 3.23 11.80 -1.74
C ASN A 103 2.61 10.74 -0.80
N PRO A 104 2.36 11.00 0.49
CA PRO A 104 1.67 10.07 1.37
C PRO A 104 0.26 9.74 0.88
N MET A 105 -0.48 10.75 0.38
CA MET A 105 -1.84 10.57 -0.13
C MET A 105 -1.86 9.67 -1.37
N ILE A 106 -0.98 9.96 -2.34
CA ILE A 106 -0.86 9.16 -3.58
C ILE A 106 -0.45 7.73 -3.24
N ARG A 107 0.57 7.56 -2.40
CA ARG A 107 1.06 6.25 -1.98
C ARG A 107 -0.01 5.44 -1.25
N GLY A 108 -0.71 6.05 -0.30
CA GLY A 108 -1.77 5.39 0.47
C GLY A 108 -2.90 4.90 -0.42
N TRP A 109 -3.41 5.78 -1.30
CA TRP A 109 -4.49 5.46 -2.22
C TRP A 109 -4.07 4.38 -3.26
N ALA A 110 -2.90 4.51 -3.85
CA ALA A 110 -2.39 3.53 -4.81
C ALA A 110 -2.14 2.16 -4.16
N ASN A 111 -1.58 2.13 -2.94
CA ASN A 111 -1.38 0.88 -2.20
C ASN A 111 -2.71 0.20 -1.82
N TYR A 112 -3.74 0.98 -1.50
CA TYR A 112 -5.07 0.43 -1.22
C TYR A 112 -5.64 -0.32 -2.44
N HIS A 113 -5.45 0.22 -3.64
CA HIS A 113 -5.96 -0.38 -4.88
C HIS A 113 -4.97 -1.29 -5.62
N ARG A 114 -3.78 -1.56 -5.06
CA ARG A 114 -2.74 -2.35 -5.74
C ARG A 114 -3.10 -3.81 -6.02
N HIS A 115 -4.15 -4.33 -5.40
CA HIS A 115 -4.57 -5.73 -5.56
C HIS A 115 -5.66 -5.93 -6.63
N VAL A 116 -6.17 -4.85 -7.22
CA VAL A 116 -7.22 -4.87 -8.23
C VAL A 116 -6.73 -4.35 -9.60
N VAL A 117 -7.59 -4.36 -10.61
CA VAL A 117 -7.28 -3.88 -11.96
C VAL A 117 -7.27 -2.34 -11.96
N ALA A 118 -6.15 -1.73 -11.55
CA ALA A 118 -6.06 -0.30 -11.31
C ALA A 118 -5.13 0.48 -12.26
N LYS A 119 -4.31 -0.15 -13.11
CA LYS A 119 -3.28 0.56 -13.90
C LYS A 119 -3.84 1.68 -14.78
N ARG A 120 -4.94 1.45 -15.49
CA ARG A 120 -5.57 2.51 -16.30
C ARG A 120 -6.10 3.65 -15.42
N THR A 121 -6.67 3.31 -14.28
CA THR A 121 -7.16 4.30 -13.31
C THR A 121 -6.00 5.10 -12.72
N TYR A 122 -4.87 4.47 -12.40
CA TYR A 122 -3.66 5.16 -11.95
C TYR A 122 -3.15 6.18 -12.98
N ALA A 123 -3.08 5.78 -14.25
CA ALA A 123 -2.66 6.69 -15.31
C ALA A 123 -3.58 7.91 -15.45
N ALA A 124 -4.90 7.70 -15.37
CA ALA A 124 -5.87 8.79 -15.39
C ALA A 124 -5.73 9.71 -14.16
N VAL A 125 -5.54 9.13 -12.97
CA VAL A 125 -5.32 9.89 -11.72
C VAL A 125 -4.04 10.70 -11.81
N ASP A 126 -2.93 10.11 -12.24
CA ASP A 126 -1.66 10.81 -12.43
C ASP A 126 -1.79 12.00 -13.39
N HIS A 127 -2.53 11.82 -14.48
CA HIS A 127 -2.81 12.89 -15.43
C HIS A 127 -3.60 14.05 -14.79
N HIS A 128 -4.64 13.74 -14.01
CA HIS A 128 -5.42 14.77 -13.31
C HIS A 128 -4.62 15.50 -12.24
N ILE A 129 -3.77 14.79 -11.50
CA ILE A 129 -2.86 15.37 -10.52
C ILE A 129 -1.86 16.30 -11.23
N TRP A 130 -1.27 15.84 -12.34
CA TRP A 130 -0.37 16.65 -13.14
C TRP A 130 -1.03 17.94 -13.64
N GLN A 131 -2.25 17.87 -14.14
CA GLN A 131 -3.02 19.06 -14.58
C GLN A 131 -3.25 20.05 -13.42
N ALA A 132 -3.57 19.55 -12.22
CA ALA A 132 -3.80 20.41 -11.06
C ALA A 132 -2.50 21.12 -10.62
N ILE A 133 -1.39 20.40 -10.63
CA ILE A 133 -0.05 20.93 -10.29
C ILE A 133 0.43 21.93 -11.36
N TRP A 134 0.20 21.64 -12.64
CA TRP A 134 0.54 22.57 -13.71
C TRP A 134 -0.21 23.90 -13.55
N ARG A 135 -1.51 23.85 -13.25
CA ARG A 135 -2.30 25.05 -12.95
C ARG A 135 -1.79 25.79 -11.72
N TRP A 136 -1.40 25.08 -10.66
CA TRP A 136 -0.78 25.64 -9.47
C TRP A 136 0.54 26.37 -9.81
N ALA A 137 1.42 25.74 -10.56
CA ALA A 137 2.70 26.30 -10.96
C ALA A 137 2.53 27.56 -11.85
N ARG A 138 1.59 27.54 -12.79
CA ARG A 138 1.30 28.67 -13.66
C ARG A 138 0.73 29.89 -12.93
N ARG A 139 -0.18 29.67 -11.99
CA ARG A 139 -0.76 30.77 -11.18
C ARG A 139 0.27 31.54 -10.37
N ARG A 140 1.37 30.90 -9.99
CA ARG A 140 2.44 31.55 -9.21
C ARG A 140 3.30 32.50 -10.04
N HIS A 141 3.25 32.36 -11.35
CA HIS A 141 4.07 33.13 -12.29
C HIS A 141 3.26 33.54 -13.51
N PRO A 142 2.24 34.43 -13.32
CA PRO A 142 1.34 34.80 -14.42
C PRO A 142 2.09 35.45 -15.58
N ASN A 143 3.11 36.23 -15.31
CA ASN A 143 3.89 36.98 -16.28
C ASN A 143 5.08 36.18 -16.89
N LYS A 144 5.21 34.88 -16.59
CA LYS A 144 6.29 34.05 -17.11
C LYS A 144 5.78 33.08 -18.19
N LEU A 145 6.60 32.86 -19.22
CA LEU A 145 6.32 31.89 -20.27
C LEU A 145 6.22 30.46 -19.73
N CYS A 146 5.40 29.63 -20.39
CA CYS A 146 5.23 28.22 -20.01
C CYS A 146 6.55 27.44 -19.92
N GLY A 147 7.50 27.71 -20.85
CA GLY A 147 8.82 27.09 -20.83
C GLY A 147 9.64 27.42 -19.60
N TRP A 148 9.54 28.65 -19.08
CA TRP A 148 10.20 29.04 -17.85
C TRP A 148 9.59 28.31 -16.63
N VAL A 149 8.25 28.26 -16.53
CA VAL A 149 7.55 27.54 -15.47
C VAL A 149 7.91 26.06 -15.47
N ARG A 150 7.95 25.47 -16.68
CA ARG A 150 8.40 24.08 -16.85
C ARG A 150 9.80 23.86 -16.27
N ARG A 151 10.78 24.65 -16.71
CA ARG A 151 12.18 24.51 -16.24
C ARG A 151 12.32 24.70 -14.73
N LYS A 152 11.49 25.57 -14.13
CA LYS A 152 11.53 25.83 -12.70
C LYS A 152 11.00 24.68 -11.86
N TYR A 153 9.87 24.08 -12.23
CA TYR A 153 9.11 23.16 -11.38
C TYR A 153 9.19 21.69 -11.82
N PHE A 154 9.59 21.44 -13.05
CA PHE A 154 9.57 20.09 -13.60
C PHE A 154 10.97 19.66 -14.06
N ARG A 155 11.23 18.36 -13.92
CA ARG A 155 12.48 17.72 -14.32
C ARG A 155 12.21 16.53 -15.21
N THR A 156 13.20 16.13 -16.00
CA THR A 156 13.24 14.83 -16.65
C THR A 156 13.99 13.88 -15.73
N LEU A 157 13.35 12.79 -15.37
CA LEU A 157 13.89 11.74 -14.50
C LEU A 157 13.81 10.42 -15.26
N ASP A 158 14.92 9.81 -15.55
CA ASP A 158 15.04 8.62 -16.39
C ASP A 158 14.25 8.79 -17.70
N HIS A 159 13.25 7.96 -17.92
CA HIS A 159 12.41 7.97 -19.13
C HIS A 159 11.15 8.85 -18.99
N ARG A 160 10.97 9.54 -17.84
CA ARG A 160 9.78 10.37 -17.58
C ARG A 160 10.11 11.85 -17.70
N HIS A 161 9.36 12.51 -18.58
CA HIS A 161 9.42 13.95 -18.72
C HIS A 161 8.35 14.64 -17.86
N TRP A 162 8.58 15.88 -17.52
CA TRP A 162 7.63 16.72 -16.77
C TRP A 162 7.29 16.16 -15.37
N VAL A 163 8.25 15.57 -14.69
CA VAL A 163 8.08 15.15 -13.30
C VAL A 163 8.19 16.38 -12.40
N PHE A 164 7.18 16.62 -11.58
CA PHE A 164 7.20 17.69 -10.58
C PHE A 164 8.21 17.32 -9.49
N ALA A 165 9.37 18.00 -9.49
CA ALA A 165 10.50 17.63 -8.65
C ALA A 165 11.37 18.83 -8.31
N THR A 166 11.95 18.81 -7.11
CA THR A 166 12.88 19.81 -6.61
C THR A 166 14.05 19.15 -5.89
N THR A 167 15.16 19.87 -5.78
CA THR A 167 16.29 19.42 -4.96
C THR A 167 16.16 20.04 -3.57
N THR A 168 16.23 19.23 -2.54
CA THR A 168 16.22 19.62 -1.13
C THR A 168 17.53 19.23 -0.47
N ARG A 169 17.82 19.77 0.70
CA ARG A 169 18.95 19.33 1.52
C ARG A 169 18.53 18.11 2.34
N GLY A 170 19.26 17.02 2.21
CA GLY A 170 19.14 15.84 3.04
C GLY A 170 19.61 16.08 4.49
N TYR A 171 19.43 15.08 5.35
CA TYR A 171 19.84 15.16 6.76
C TYR A 171 21.32 15.49 6.97
N ASN A 172 22.19 15.03 6.07
CA ASN A 172 23.64 15.27 6.10
C ASN A 172 24.08 16.49 5.25
N GLY A 173 23.15 17.38 4.86
CA GLY A 173 23.45 18.52 3.99
C GLY A 173 23.56 18.19 2.50
N GLU A 174 23.60 16.92 2.12
CA GLU A 174 23.69 16.47 0.74
C GLU A 174 22.45 16.82 -0.08
N PRO A 175 22.61 17.19 -1.35
CA PRO A 175 21.48 17.46 -2.22
C PRO A 175 20.66 16.18 -2.46
N ARG A 176 19.38 16.23 -2.11
CA ARG A 176 18.45 15.12 -2.32
C ARG A 176 17.36 15.54 -3.31
N LEU A 177 17.18 14.75 -4.34
CA LEU A 177 16.06 14.93 -5.25
C LEU A 177 14.75 14.48 -4.58
N LEU A 178 13.78 15.39 -4.53
CA LEU A 178 12.41 15.12 -4.04
C LEU A 178 11.46 15.25 -5.23
N ALA A 179 10.83 14.16 -5.61
CA ALA A 179 9.90 14.08 -6.72
C ALA A 179 8.50 13.68 -6.27
N LEU A 180 7.51 14.16 -7.01
CA LEU A 180 6.13 13.70 -6.84
C LEU A 180 6.02 12.25 -7.30
N LEU A 181 5.39 11.42 -6.47
CA LEU A 181 5.12 10.03 -6.79
C LEU A 181 4.07 9.93 -7.90
N SER A 182 4.20 8.89 -8.71
CA SER A 182 3.19 8.48 -9.67
C SER A 182 2.46 7.25 -9.13
N ALA A 183 1.13 7.25 -9.17
CA ALA A 183 0.35 6.08 -8.80
C ALA A 183 0.65 4.88 -9.73
N THR A 184 1.00 5.15 -10.99
CA THR A 184 1.38 4.12 -11.97
C THR A 184 2.65 3.36 -11.60
N ASP A 185 3.53 3.92 -10.76
CA ASP A 185 4.72 3.22 -10.28
C ASP A 185 4.35 2.11 -9.28
N THR A 186 3.15 2.17 -8.69
CA THR A 186 2.68 1.16 -7.76
C THR A 186 2.43 -0.17 -8.49
N ARG A 187 3.15 -1.19 -8.10
CA ARG A 187 3.01 -2.53 -8.68
C ARG A 187 1.66 -3.15 -8.29
N ILE A 188 1.00 -3.78 -9.26
CA ILE A 188 -0.21 -4.57 -8.98
C ILE A 188 0.23 -5.91 -8.39
N VAL A 189 -0.25 -6.19 -7.18
CA VAL A 189 0.02 -7.44 -6.45
C VAL A 189 -1.31 -8.07 -6.09
N ARG A 190 -1.70 -9.09 -6.84
CA ARG A 190 -2.98 -9.78 -6.62
C ARG A 190 -2.94 -10.58 -5.32
N HIS A 191 -4.03 -10.54 -4.56
CA HIS A 191 -4.20 -11.44 -3.43
C HIS A 191 -4.37 -12.88 -3.90
N VAL A 192 -3.62 -13.77 -3.30
CA VAL A 192 -3.84 -15.20 -3.43
C VAL A 192 -4.93 -15.59 -2.42
N ARG A 193 -6.03 -16.15 -2.90
CA ARG A 193 -7.16 -16.56 -2.06
C ARG A 193 -6.71 -17.60 -1.02
N VAL A 194 -7.18 -17.45 0.21
CA VAL A 194 -7.05 -18.49 1.24
C VAL A 194 -8.02 -19.62 0.88
N LYS A 195 -7.61 -20.87 1.06
CA LYS A 195 -8.52 -22.04 0.93
C LYS A 195 -9.69 -21.84 1.91
N SER A 196 -10.91 -22.13 1.47
CA SER A 196 -12.12 -21.92 2.30
C SER A 196 -12.11 -22.74 3.58
N ASP A 197 -11.47 -23.90 3.54
CA ASP A 197 -11.42 -24.85 4.65
C ASP A 197 -10.26 -24.60 5.60
N ALA A 198 -9.32 -23.70 5.22
CA ALA A 198 -8.13 -23.41 6.00
C ALA A 198 -8.50 -22.59 7.26
N ASN A 199 -8.29 -23.19 8.41
CA ASN A 199 -8.49 -22.57 9.71
C ASN A 199 -7.13 -22.16 10.29
N PRO A 200 -6.88 -20.85 10.56
CA PRO A 200 -5.60 -20.39 11.09
C PRO A 200 -5.34 -20.81 12.56
N PHE A 201 -6.34 -21.35 13.23
CA PHE A 201 -6.23 -21.85 14.62
C PHE A 201 -6.08 -23.38 14.71
N ASP A 202 -6.09 -24.08 13.56
CA ASP A 202 -5.92 -25.52 13.47
C ASP A 202 -4.49 -25.83 13.04
N PRO A 203 -3.68 -26.55 13.88
CA PRO A 203 -2.30 -26.89 13.60
C PRO A 203 -2.06 -27.63 12.28
N VAL A 204 -3.05 -28.34 11.77
CA VAL A 204 -3.01 -29.02 10.46
C VAL A 204 -2.71 -28.03 9.32
N TRP A 205 -3.07 -26.76 9.49
CA TRP A 205 -2.89 -25.72 8.47
C TRP A 205 -1.63 -24.85 8.68
N ASP A 206 -0.83 -25.11 9.71
CA ASP A 206 0.36 -24.28 10.02
C ASP A 206 1.35 -24.21 8.85
N SER A 207 1.64 -25.35 8.22
CA SER A 207 2.52 -25.40 7.05
C SER A 207 1.99 -24.58 5.88
N TYR A 208 0.70 -24.69 5.59
CA TYR A 208 0.03 -23.93 4.55
C TYR A 208 0.11 -22.41 4.79
N PHE A 209 -0.14 -21.96 6.02
CA PHE A 209 -0.04 -20.54 6.35
C PHE A 209 1.41 -20.05 6.36
N ALA A 210 2.37 -20.86 6.81
CA ALA A 210 3.79 -20.54 6.75
C ALA A 210 4.28 -20.37 5.29
N GLU A 211 3.91 -21.28 4.38
CA GLU A 211 4.21 -21.17 2.95
C GLU A 211 3.63 -19.89 2.33
N ARG A 212 2.40 -19.51 2.70
CA ARG A 212 1.76 -18.28 2.25
C ARG A 212 2.51 -17.05 2.72
N LYS A 213 2.95 -17.02 3.97
CA LYS A 213 3.77 -15.94 4.53
C LYS A 213 5.11 -15.82 3.81
N CYS A 214 5.79 -16.94 3.56
CA CYS A 214 7.01 -17.00 2.76
C CYS A 214 6.79 -16.44 1.34
N SER A 215 5.73 -16.86 0.66
CA SER A 215 5.40 -16.40 -0.69
C SER A 215 5.14 -14.89 -0.74
N ARG A 216 4.41 -14.33 0.24
CA ARG A 216 4.18 -12.89 0.35
C ARG A 216 5.48 -12.12 0.61
N MET A 217 6.33 -12.64 1.50
CA MET A 217 7.63 -12.02 1.77
C MET A 217 8.53 -12.02 0.53
N LEU A 218 8.61 -13.11 -0.22
CA LEU A 218 9.35 -13.20 -1.47
C LEU A 218 8.84 -12.20 -2.52
N GLN A 219 7.52 -12.01 -2.64
CA GLN A 219 6.93 -10.99 -3.50
C GLN A 219 7.33 -9.57 -3.06
N ARG A 220 7.33 -9.30 -1.74
CA ARG A 220 7.77 -8.01 -1.19
C ARG A 220 9.25 -7.72 -1.45
N LEU A 221 10.08 -8.76 -1.47
CA LEU A 221 11.51 -8.68 -1.72
C LEU A 221 11.90 -8.79 -3.21
N GLN A 222 10.94 -8.97 -4.13
CA GLN A 222 11.22 -9.28 -5.53
C GLN A 222 12.11 -8.25 -6.22
N ASP A 223 11.91 -6.96 -5.92
CA ASP A 223 12.69 -5.86 -6.50
C ASP A 223 13.93 -5.48 -5.64
N ARG A 224 14.22 -6.26 -4.59
CA ARG A 224 15.32 -6.06 -3.65
C ARG A 224 16.25 -7.28 -3.66
N SER A 225 17.11 -7.37 -4.66
CA SER A 225 17.98 -8.54 -4.88
C SER A 225 18.80 -8.92 -3.65
N PHE A 226 19.42 -7.95 -2.98
CA PHE A 226 20.27 -8.20 -1.82
C PHE A 226 19.48 -8.69 -0.57
N PRO A 227 18.44 -8.00 -0.08
CA PRO A 227 17.62 -8.51 1.02
C PRO A 227 16.96 -9.87 0.71
N LYS A 228 16.56 -10.10 -0.55
CA LYS A 228 15.98 -11.37 -0.97
C LYS A 228 16.97 -12.54 -0.80
N ARG A 229 18.21 -12.38 -1.30
CA ARG A 229 19.26 -13.41 -1.16
C ARG A 229 19.58 -13.67 0.30
N LEU A 230 19.68 -12.62 1.12
CA LEU A 230 19.96 -12.74 2.54
C LEU A 230 18.85 -13.50 3.29
N TRP A 231 17.58 -13.17 2.99
CA TRP A 231 16.42 -13.85 3.54
C TRP A 231 16.36 -15.33 3.13
N GLN A 232 16.66 -15.63 1.86
CA GLN A 232 16.72 -17.01 1.36
C GLN A 232 17.85 -17.81 2.00
N GLN A 233 19.03 -17.22 2.17
CA GLN A 233 20.18 -17.86 2.85
C GLN A 233 19.88 -18.21 4.31
N GLN A 234 18.97 -17.46 4.96
CA GLN A 234 18.54 -17.71 6.34
C GLN A 234 17.25 -18.54 6.42
N GLU A 235 16.80 -19.14 5.29
CA GLU A 235 15.54 -19.90 5.22
C GLU A 235 14.33 -19.11 5.74
N GLY A 236 14.37 -17.78 5.61
CA GLY A 236 13.33 -16.89 6.09
C GLY A 236 13.30 -16.69 7.61
N LYS A 237 14.23 -17.26 8.37
CA LYS A 237 14.21 -17.24 9.84
C LYS A 237 15.14 -16.18 10.43
N CYS A 238 14.73 -15.64 11.54
CA CYS A 238 15.57 -14.76 12.36
C CYS A 238 16.64 -15.55 13.10
N PRO A 239 17.94 -15.22 12.99
CA PRO A 239 19.01 -15.98 13.65
C PRO A 239 19.00 -15.86 15.18
N VAL A 240 18.18 -14.98 15.77
CA VAL A 240 18.10 -14.76 17.23
C VAL A 240 16.96 -15.55 17.86
N CYS A 241 15.79 -15.59 17.24
CA CYS A 241 14.61 -16.25 17.82
C CYS A 241 14.09 -17.42 16.97
N SER A 242 14.75 -17.72 15.85
CA SER A 242 14.38 -18.78 14.90
C SER A 242 12.97 -18.68 14.30
N GLN A 243 12.23 -17.62 14.63
CA GLN A 243 10.91 -17.38 14.07
C GLN A 243 11.00 -16.83 12.65
N LEU A 244 9.94 -17.08 11.86
CA LEU A 244 9.82 -16.61 10.48
C LEU A 244 9.81 -15.08 10.41
N ILE A 245 10.59 -14.52 9.50
CA ILE A 245 10.55 -13.10 9.13
C ILE A 245 9.62 -13.00 7.93
N ASP A 246 8.41 -12.52 8.16
CA ASP A 246 7.36 -12.38 7.16
C ASP A 246 7.11 -10.92 6.76
N ASP A 247 6.06 -10.67 5.97
CA ASP A 247 5.68 -9.34 5.50
C ASP A 247 4.93 -8.50 6.56
N GLU A 248 4.52 -9.09 7.68
CA GLU A 248 3.75 -8.44 8.75
C GLU A 248 4.67 -7.84 9.83
N VAL A 249 5.90 -8.38 9.97
CA VAL A 249 6.84 -7.92 10.99
C VAL A 249 7.84 -6.88 10.46
N GLN A 250 8.28 -6.01 11.36
CA GLN A 250 9.38 -5.10 11.05
C GLN A 250 10.72 -5.82 11.16
N TRP A 251 11.52 -5.70 10.13
CA TRP A 251 12.84 -6.29 10.07
C TRP A 251 13.92 -5.29 9.65
N LEU A 252 15.15 -5.62 9.95
CA LEU A 252 16.33 -4.80 9.63
C LEU A 252 17.52 -5.70 9.29
N ILE A 253 18.52 -5.14 8.60
CA ILE A 253 19.76 -5.83 8.27
C ILE A 253 20.86 -5.30 9.17
N ARG A 254 21.62 -6.19 9.79
CA ARG A 254 22.76 -5.86 10.65
C ARG A 254 23.96 -6.74 10.35
N PRO A 255 25.20 -6.19 10.44
CA PRO A 255 26.41 -6.98 10.36
C PRO A 255 26.60 -7.81 11.65
N ALA A 256 27.01 -9.05 11.50
CA ALA A 256 27.43 -9.91 12.61
C ALA A 256 28.74 -9.37 13.23
N VAL A 257 29.76 -9.12 12.40
CA VAL A 257 30.94 -8.39 12.78
C VAL A 257 30.80 -6.94 12.31
N PRO A 258 30.84 -5.95 13.20
CA PRO A 258 30.68 -4.57 12.82
C PRO A 258 31.74 -4.09 11.81
N ILE A 259 31.34 -3.22 10.90
CA ILE A 259 32.23 -2.66 9.89
C ILE A 259 33.42 -1.95 10.50
N LYS A 260 33.23 -1.24 11.61
CA LYS A 260 34.31 -0.58 12.37
C LYS A 260 35.33 -1.57 13.00
N ALA A 261 34.96 -2.84 13.13
CA ALA A 261 35.80 -3.91 13.66
C ALA A 261 36.28 -4.87 12.55
N GLY A 262 36.39 -4.38 11.30
CA GLY A 262 36.86 -5.18 10.16
C GLY A 262 35.79 -6.03 9.47
N GLY A 263 34.51 -5.90 9.86
CA GLY A 263 33.43 -6.60 9.17
C GLY A 263 33.14 -6.04 7.77
N THR A 264 32.79 -6.91 6.85
CA THR A 264 32.46 -6.56 5.45
C THR A 264 30.98 -6.39 5.21
N ARG A 265 30.58 -5.70 4.14
CA ARG A 265 29.17 -5.59 3.71
C ARG A 265 28.78 -6.72 2.74
N THR A 266 29.22 -7.93 3.01
CA THR A 266 28.91 -9.13 2.23
C THR A 266 27.74 -9.90 2.82
N LEU A 267 27.15 -10.79 2.03
CA LEU A 267 26.08 -11.70 2.48
C LEU A 267 26.50 -12.56 3.68
N ALA A 268 27.78 -12.93 3.76
CA ALA A 268 28.29 -13.75 4.85
C ALA A 268 28.22 -13.02 6.21
N ASN A 269 28.53 -11.73 6.22
CA ASN A 269 28.55 -10.91 7.46
C ASN A 269 27.22 -10.25 7.78
N LEU A 270 26.30 -10.08 6.84
CA LEU A 270 25.03 -9.42 7.08
C LEU A 270 23.95 -10.43 7.47
N LYS A 271 23.09 -10.05 8.40
CA LYS A 271 21.94 -10.83 8.84
C LYS A 271 20.67 -9.99 8.82
N ILE A 272 19.58 -10.58 8.36
CA ILE A 272 18.25 -10.02 8.49
C ILE A 272 17.62 -10.55 9.77
N LEU A 273 17.04 -9.67 10.58
CA LEU A 273 16.45 -10.02 11.87
C LEU A 273 15.25 -9.13 12.18
N HIS A 274 14.41 -9.56 13.10
CA HIS A 274 13.32 -8.73 13.63
C HIS A 274 13.88 -7.47 14.29
N SER A 275 13.20 -6.35 14.15
CA SER A 275 13.59 -5.10 14.82
C SER A 275 13.70 -5.29 16.34
N THR A 276 12.81 -6.06 16.94
CA THR A 276 12.79 -6.42 18.37
C THR A 276 13.98 -7.30 18.79
N CYS A 277 14.53 -8.11 17.88
CA CYS A 277 15.68 -8.97 18.16
C CYS A 277 17.04 -8.26 18.07
N GLN A 278 17.07 -7.01 17.61
CA GLN A 278 18.31 -6.26 17.40
C GLN A 278 19.17 -6.16 18.65
N ARG A 279 18.57 -5.90 19.82
CA ARG A 279 19.28 -5.77 21.10
C ARG A 279 19.96 -7.08 21.50
N ARG A 280 19.24 -8.20 21.44
CA ARG A 280 19.78 -9.53 21.74
C ARG A 280 20.92 -9.90 20.77
N PHE A 281 20.77 -9.58 19.49
CA PHE A 281 21.79 -9.84 18.49
C PHE A 281 23.09 -9.08 18.78
N ARG A 282 23.03 -7.83 19.24
CA ARG A 282 24.19 -7.03 19.63
C ARG A 282 24.90 -7.62 20.84
N ILE A 283 24.16 -8.05 21.86
CA ILE A 283 24.71 -8.67 23.09
C ILE A 283 25.45 -9.97 22.71
N ALA A 284 24.82 -10.85 21.93
CA ALA A 284 25.40 -12.13 21.54
C ALA A 284 26.70 -11.98 20.72
N ASN A 285 26.85 -10.86 19.98
CA ASN A 285 28.08 -10.59 19.20
C ASN A 285 29.06 -9.65 19.91
N GLY A 286 29.02 -9.56 21.26
CA GLY A 286 30.05 -8.94 22.11
C GLY A 286 30.13 -7.41 22.06
N LYS A 287 28.98 -6.68 21.92
CA LYS A 287 28.98 -5.21 21.81
C LYS A 287 27.83 -4.55 22.55
N PHE A 288 28.07 -4.36 23.85
CA PHE A 288 27.40 -3.32 24.62
C PHE A 288 28.49 -2.44 25.26
N SER A 289 28.63 -1.19 24.78
CA SER A 289 29.23 -0.13 25.60
C SER A 289 28.10 0.49 26.44
N ALA A 290 28.35 0.86 27.64
CA ALA A 290 27.39 1.44 28.58
C ALA A 290 26.80 2.79 28.13
N SER A 291 27.29 3.35 27.03
CA SER A 291 26.81 4.61 26.38
C SER A 291 25.52 4.46 25.57
N ASP A 292 25.09 3.25 25.21
CA ASP A 292 23.91 3.01 24.36
C ASP A 292 22.60 2.87 25.17
N ALA A 293 22.63 3.09 26.49
CA ALA A 293 21.49 2.89 27.39
C ALA A 293 20.55 4.10 27.54
N ARG A 294 20.80 5.20 26.81
CA ARG A 294 19.97 6.41 26.92
C ARG A 294 19.40 6.83 25.57
N VAL A 295 18.28 6.25 25.19
CA VAL A 295 17.27 6.93 24.35
C VAL A 295 15.90 6.56 24.92
N PRO A 296 15.16 7.51 25.49
CA PRO A 296 13.77 7.26 25.88
C PRO A 296 12.93 7.09 24.61
N ALA A 297 12.00 6.14 24.65
CA ALA A 297 10.96 5.99 23.66
C ALA A 297 9.97 7.17 23.75
N PRO A 298 9.43 7.66 22.63
CA PRO A 298 8.18 8.39 22.63
C PRO A 298 6.99 7.44 22.76
#